data_5292b1e379cefdbb4790cb8add7cd13e
#
_entry.id   5292b1e379cefdbb4790cb8add7cd13e
#
_cell.length_a   1.000
_cell.length_b   1.000
_cell.length_c   1.000
_cell.angle_alpha   90.00
_cell.angle_beta   90.00
_cell.angle_gamma   90.00
#
_symmetry.space_group_name_H-M   'P 1'
#
loop_
_entity.id
_entity.type
_entity.pdbx_description
1 polymer ?
#
loop_
_entity_poly.entity_id
_entity_poly.type
_entity_poly.pdbx_seq_one_letter_code
_entity_poly.pdbx_strand_id
1 'polypeptide(L)'
;FFFLINGPEIMSKLAGESESNLRKAFEEAEKNSPAIIFIDEIDSIAPKREKTQGEVERRIVSQLLTLMDGLKARSHIIVMGATNRPNSIDPALRRFGRFDREIDIGVPDEVGRLEVLTIHTKNMKLDDEVDLEKIAKDTHGYVGADLAALCTEAALQCIREKMDVIDLEDDNIDAEILDSMAVTNDNFATALGISNPSALRETVVEVPTVTWDAIGGLADVKRE
;
A
#
# COMPACT_ATOMS: atom_id res chain seq x y z
N PHE A 1 10.56 -17.15 15.06
CA PHE A 1 9.90 -16.04 15.76
C PHE A 1 9.82 -14.81 14.86
N PHE A 2 8.68 -14.11 14.87
CA PHE A 2 8.45 -12.93 14.04
C PHE A 2 8.17 -11.71 14.93
N PHE A 3 8.95 -10.64 14.76
CA PHE A 3 8.82 -9.41 15.50
C PHE A 3 8.49 -8.26 14.56
N LEU A 4 7.33 -7.63 14.76
CA LEU A 4 6.89 -6.49 13.96
C LEU A 4 7.22 -5.19 14.71
N ILE A 5 7.91 -4.29 14.04
CA ILE A 5 8.22 -2.94 14.50
C ILE A 5 7.55 -1.95 13.57
N ASN A 6 6.68 -1.10 14.10
CA ASN A 6 6.06 0.00 13.37
C ASN A 6 6.88 1.28 13.59
N GLY A 7 7.45 1.83 12.53
CA GLY A 7 8.34 3.00 12.60
C GLY A 7 7.72 4.21 13.30
N PRO A 8 6.53 4.70 12.89
CA PRO A 8 5.85 5.83 13.54
C PRO A 8 5.57 5.60 15.03
N GLU A 9 5.25 4.38 15.43
CA GLU A 9 4.99 4.05 16.83
C GLU A 9 6.24 4.21 17.71
N ILE A 10 7.41 3.86 17.18
CA ILE A 10 8.67 4.09 17.87
C ILE A 10 8.93 5.58 18.02
N MET A 11 8.68 6.38 16.99
CA MET A 11 8.91 7.82 17.01
C MET A 11 7.96 8.60 17.91
N SER A 12 6.75 8.09 18.14
CA SER A 12 5.72 8.76 18.95
C SER A 12 6.02 8.76 20.44
N LYS A 13 6.97 7.95 20.91
CA LYS A 13 7.36 7.84 22.32
C LYS A 13 8.45 8.86 22.65
N LEU A 14 8.50 9.26 23.94
CA LEU A 14 9.48 10.24 24.45
C LEU A 14 10.92 9.86 24.11
N ALA A 15 11.75 10.87 23.89
CA ALA A 15 13.19 10.68 23.64
C ALA A 15 13.85 9.81 24.73
N GLY A 16 14.56 8.77 24.31
CA GLY A 16 15.16 7.76 25.19
C GLY A 16 14.35 6.46 25.34
N GLU A 17 13.01 6.51 25.28
CA GLU A 17 12.18 5.30 25.27
C GLU A 17 12.25 4.59 23.91
N SER A 18 12.28 5.37 22.84
CA SER A 18 12.37 4.87 21.45
C SER A 18 13.62 4.02 21.22
N GLU A 19 14.78 4.52 21.68
CA GLU A 19 16.05 3.79 21.59
C GLU A 19 16.02 2.52 22.45
N SER A 20 15.46 2.59 23.65
CA SER A 20 15.33 1.47 24.56
C SER A 20 14.40 0.39 24.00
N ASN A 21 13.28 0.78 23.40
CA ASN A 21 12.32 -0.16 22.80
C ASN A 21 12.92 -0.87 21.58
N LEU A 22 13.64 -0.13 20.74
CA LEU A 22 14.33 -0.73 19.60
C LEU A 22 15.37 -1.76 20.08
N ARG A 23 16.16 -1.44 21.10
CA ARG A 23 17.13 -2.37 21.71
C ARG A 23 16.45 -3.60 22.27
N LYS A 24 15.38 -3.45 23.04
CA LYS A 24 14.61 -4.57 23.61
C LYS A 24 14.07 -5.49 22.54
N ALA A 25 13.58 -4.93 21.41
CA ALA A 25 13.08 -5.71 20.28
C ALA A 25 14.17 -6.61 19.68
N PHE A 26 15.38 -6.07 19.49
CA PHE A 26 16.51 -6.85 19.00
C PHE A 26 16.99 -7.90 20.01
N GLU A 27 17.08 -7.56 21.30
CA GLU A 27 17.42 -8.50 22.37
C GLU A 27 16.41 -9.64 22.50
N GLU A 28 15.12 -9.35 22.34
CA GLU A 28 14.06 -10.35 22.36
C GLU A 28 14.13 -11.27 21.14
N ALA A 29 14.41 -10.72 19.96
CA ALA A 29 14.63 -11.51 18.76
C ALA A 29 15.86 -12.42 18.89
N GLU A 30 16.93 -11.95 19.52
CA GLU A 30 18.12 -12.78 19.80
C GLU A 30 17.82 -13.95 20.74
N LYS A 31 17.03 -13.72 21.79
CA LYS A 31 16.61 -14.77 22.73
C LYS A 31 15.75 -15.85 22.07
N ASN A 32 14.95 -15.46 21.07
CA ASN A 32 14.04 -16.34 20.36
C ASN A 32 14.53 -16.73 18.95
N SER A 33 15.86 -16.70 18.75
CA SER A 33 16.47 -17.13 17.49
C SER A 33 16.12 -18.59 17.14
N PRO A 34 15.79 -18.94 15.87
CA PRO A 34 15.80 -18.11 14.67
C PRO A 34 14.60 -17.14 14.62
N ALA A 35 14.84 -15.89 14.21
CA ALA A 35 13.83 -14.84 14.22
C ALA A 35 13.89 -13.94 12.97
N ILE A 36 12.74 -13.32 12.66
CA ILE A 36 12.62 -12.26 11.66
C ILE A 36 12.19 -10.99 12.39
N ILE A 37 12.92 -9.91 12.19
CA ILE A 37 12.53 -8.56 12.59
C ILE A 37 12.02 -7.85 11.35
N PHE A 38 10.75 -7.46 11.34
CA PHE A 38 10.14 -6.69 10.27
C PHE A 38 9.92 -5.26 10.76
N ILE A 39 10.50 -4.29 10.07
CA ILE A 39 10.38 -2.86 10.37
C ILE A 39 9.54 -2.22 9.28
N ASP A 40 8.31 -1.85 9.61
CA ASP A 40 7.44 -1.14 8.69
C ASP A 40 7.70 0.37 8.75
N GLU A 41 7.50 1.05 7.63
CA GLU A 41 7.75 2.49 7.46
C GLU A 41 9.14 2.91 7.99
N ILE A 42 10.17 2.17 7.60
CA ILE A 42 11.55 2.40 8.07
C ILE A 42 12.06 3.82 7.78
N ASP A 43 11.54 4.47 6.76
CA ASP A 43 11.87 5.86 6.42
C ASP A 43 11.40 6.87 7.48
N SER A 44 10.46 6.50 8.35
CA SER A 44 10.03 7.33 9.48
C SER A 44 11.09 7.37 10.59
N ILE A 45 11.81 6.27 10.83
CA ILE A 45 12.81 6.16 11.88
C ILE A 45 14.25 6.41 11.38
N ALA A 46 14.47 6.29 10.08
CA ALA A 46 15.79 6.38 9.49
C ALA A 46 15.84 7.31 8.26
N PRO A 47 15.37 8.55 8.34
CA PRO A 47 15.43 9.50 7.25
C PRO A 47 16.88 9.92 6.94
N LYS A 48 17.12 10.42 5.71
CA LYS A 48 18.41 11.01 5.33
C LYS A 48 18.81 12.13 6.28
N ARG A 49 20.08 12.17 6.67
CA ARG A 49 20.64 13.15 7.62
C ARG A 49 20.43 14.60 7.19
N GLU A 50 20.38 14.87 5.89
CA GLU A 50 20.14 16.20 5.33
C GLU A 50 18.73 16.74 5.61
N LYS A 51 17.76 15.83 5.78
CA LYS A 51 16.36 16.15 6.09
C LYS A 51 16.05 16.07 7.58
N THR A 52 16.99 15.60 8.38
CA THR A 52 16.80 15.35 9.81
C THR A 52 17.12 16.63 10.59
N GLN A 53 16.10 17.29 11.10
CA GLN A 53 16.26 18.50 11.97
C GLN A 53 16.37 18.15 13.46
N GLY A 54 16.10 16.89 13.85
CA GLY A 54 16.04 16.43 15.23
C GLY A 54 17.27 15.63 15.68
N GLU A 55 17.75 15.89 16.89
CA GLU A 55 18.81 15.12 17.55
C GLU A 55 18.35 13.68 17.87
N VAL A 56 17.06 13.52 18.19
CA VAL A 56 16.42 12.23 18.51
C VAL A 56 16.48 11.27 17.34
N GLU A 57 16.11 11.72 16.15
CA GLU A 57 16.13 10.90 14.93
C GLU A 57 17.56 10.40 14.61
N ARG A 58 18.56 11.28 14.76
CA ARG A 58 19.96 10.90 14.55
C ARG A 58 20.43 9.82 15.53
N ARG A 59 19.96 9.86 16.77
CA ARG A 59 20.26 8.85 17.79
C ARG A 59 19.63 7.52 17.45
N ILE A 60 18.37 7.50 17.03
CA ILE A 60 17.65 6.29 16.62
C ILE A 60 18.35 5.63 15.42
N VAL A 61 18.71 6.41 14.39
CA VAL A 61 19.46 5.89 13.24
C VAL A 61 20.79 5.28 13.68
N SER A 62 21.55 5.99 14.56
CA SER A 62 22.82 5.48 15.07
C SER A 62 22.66 4.21 15.90
N GLN A 63 21.58 4.15 16.69
CA GLN A 63 21.26 2.94 17.47
C GLN A 63 20.89 1.77 16.57
N LEU A 64 20.05 1.99 15.54
CA LEU A 64 19.68 0.95 14.56
C LEU A 64 20.93 0.41 13.84
N LEU A 65 21.82 1.29 13.40
CA LEU A 65 23.09 0.89 12.78
C LEU A 65 23.93 0.01 13.71
N THR A 66 24.05 0.40 14.98
CA THR A 66 24.80 -0.35 15.98
C THR A 66 24.19 -1.73 16.25
N LEU A 67 22.86 -1.79 16.34
CA LEU A 67 22.14 -3.06 16.55
C LEU A 67 22.29 -4.00 15.36
N MET A 68 22.16 -3.51 14.14
CA MET A 68 22.36 -4.30 12.93
C MET A 68 23.78 -4.82 12.80
N ASP A 69 24.78 -3.98 13.12
CA ASP A 69 26.18 -4.38 13.09
C ASP A 69 26.51 -5.42 14.18
N GLY A 70 25.81 -5.36 15.32
CA GLY A 70 25.91 -6.34 16.41
C GLY A 70 25.38 -7.72 16.04
N LEU A 71 24.33 -7.81 15.21
CA LEU A 71 23.71 -9.08 14.78
C LEU A 71 24.63 -9.96 13.91
N LYS A 72 25.61 -9.38 13.24
CA LYS A 72 26.43 -10.04 12.19
C LYS A 72 27.21 -11.27 12.67
N ALA A 73 27.45 -11.42 13.94
CA ALA A 73 28.43 -12.43 14.42
C ALA A 73 27.80 -13.74 14.93
N ARG A 74 26.54 -13.78 15.34
CA ARG A 74 26.04 -14.92 16.14
C ARG A 74 24.57 -15.30 16.04
N SER A 75 23.72 -14.51 15.36
CA SER A 75 22.29 -14.76 15.45
C SER A 75 21.68 -15.15 14.10
N HIS A 76 20.82 -16.17 14.11
CA HIS A 76 20.00 -16.54 12.96
C HIS A 76 18.80 -15.58 12.89
N ILE A 77 19.09 -14.28 12.70
CA ILE A 77 18.09 -13.21 12.60
C ILE A 77 18.16 -12.60 11.21
N ILE A 78 17.00 -12.45 10.60
CA ILE A 78 16.82 -11.71 9.35
C ILE A 78 16.10 -10.41 9.69
N VAL A 79 16.65 -9.28 9.24
CA VAL A 79 16.01 -7.97 9.37
C VAL A 79 15.44 -7.56 8.02
N MET A 80 14.15 -7.25 7.98
CA MET A 80 13.44 -6.76 6.82
C MET A 80 12.92 -5.35 7.10
N GLY A 81 13.13 -4.41 6.19
CA GLY A 81 12.58 -3.05 6.25
C GLY A 81 11.63 -2.81 5.08
N ALA A 82 10.44 -2.27 5.35
CA ALA A 82 9.50 -1.85 4.33
C ALA A 82 9.42 -0.33 4.25
N THR A 83 9.33 0.21 3.04
CA THR A 83 9.15 1.64 2.78
C THR A 83 8.56 1.88 1.40
N ASN A 84 7.73 2.91 1.28
CA ASN A 84 7.28 3.46 0.00
C ASN A 84 8.26 4.53 -0.55
N ARG A 85 9.29 4.90 0.24
CA ARG A 85 10.24 5.98 -0.11
C ARG A 85 11.69 5.54 0.05
N PRO A 86 12.17 4.59 -0.77
CA PRO A 86 13.52 4.04 -0.61
C PRO A 86 14.62 5.12 -0.69
N ASN A 87 14.37 6.19 -1.46
CA ASN A 87 15.28 7.32 -1.59
C ASN A 87 15.32 8.26 -0.38
N SER A 88 14.43 8.13 0.60
CA SER A 88 14.43 8.93 1.82
C SER A 88 15.24 8.31 2.96
N ILE A 89 15.60 7.03 2.86
CA ILE A 89 16.36 6.29 3.87
C ILE A 89 17.82 6.76 3.89
N ASP A 90 18.42 6.78 5.10
CA ASP A 90 19.86 7.10 5.29
C ASP A 90 20.72 6.10 4.49
N PRO A 91 21.61 6.58 3.61
CA PRO A 91 22.48 5.72 2.79
C PRO A 91 23.37 4.78 3.62
N ALA A 92 23.63 5.09 4.89
CA ALA A 92 24.40 4.22 5.76
C ALA A 92 23.70 2.88 6.08
N LEU A 93 22.37 2.86 6.03
CA LEU A 93 21.57 1.63 6.18
C LEU A 93 21.57 0.77 4.92
N ARG A 94 21.70 1.37 3.74
CA ARG A 94 21.67 0.70 2.42
C ARG A 94 23.07 0.21 2.00
N ARG A 95 23.83 -0.37 2.90
CA ARG A 95 25.18 -0.87 2.65
C ARG A 95 25.26 -2.38 2.92
N PHE A 96 26.31 -3.00 2.32
CA PHE A 96 26.59 -4.42 2.58
C PHE A 96 26.65 -4.74 4.07
N GLY A 97 25.95 -5.81 4.44
CA GLY A 97 25.86 -6.29 5.79
C GLY A 97 24.81 -5.57 6.64
N ARG A 98 23.97 -4.74 6.05
CA ARG A 98 22.77 -4.15 6.63
C ARG A 98 21.60 -4.46 5.70
N PHE A 99 20.87 -3.46 5.18
CA PHE A 99 19.91 -3.67 4.10
C PHE A 99 20.67 -3.72 2.77
N ASP A 100 21.23 -4.85 2.45
CA ASP A 100 22.08 -5.07 1.27
C ASP A 100 21.31 -5.59 0.06
N ARG A 101 20.06 -6.01 0.27
CA ARG A 101 19.15 -6.45 -0.78
C ARG A 101 17.90 -5.58 -0.79
N GLU A 102 17.61 -5.05 -1.94
CA GLU A 102 16.39 -4.28 -2.20
C GLU A 102 15.51 -5.08 -3.14
N ILE A 103 14.25 -5.27 -2.73
CA ILE A 103 13.24 -5.97 -3.50
C ILE A 103 12.15 -4.95 -3.79
N ASP A 104 12.01 -4.60 -5.05
CA ASP A 104 10.97 -3.69 -5.51
C ASP A 104 9.66 -4.45 -5.72
N ILE A 105 8.59 -4.02 -5.02
CA ILE A 105 7.23 -4.50 -5.20
C ILE A 105 6.51 -3.44 -6.03
N GLY A 106 6.55 -3.60 -7.35
CA GLY A 106 5.93 -2.66 -8.28
C GLY A 106 4.41 -2.73 -8.32
N VAL A 107 3.83 -1.93 -9.22
CA VAL A 107 2.40 -1.99 -9.52
C VAL A 107 2.07 -3.35 -10.11
N PRO A 108 1.01 -4.03 -9.65
CA PRO A 108 0.65 -5.37 -10.12
C PRO A 108 0.28 -5.37 -11.61
N ASP A 109 0.69 -6.40 -12.31
CA ASP A 109 0.25 -6.71 -13.67
C ASP A 109 -1.21 -7.21 -13.70
N GLU A 110 -1.73 -7.56 -14.86
CA GLU A 110 -3.12 -8.02 -15.01
C GLU A 110 -3.40 -9.28 -14.16
N VAL A 111 -2.46 -10.23 -14.14
CA VAL A 111 -2.60 -11.46 -13.34
C VAL A 111 -2.57 -11.17 -11.86
N GLY A 112 -1.63 -10.33 -11.41
CA GLY A 112 -1.55 -9.92 -10.02
C GLY A 112 -2.78 -9.14 -9.56
N ARG A 113 -3.37 -8.29 -10.43
CA ARG A 113 -4.63 -7.59 -10.10
C ARG A 113 -5.80 -8.56 -9.97
N LEU A 114 -5.88 -9.57 -10.83
CA LEU A 114 -6.89 -10.62 -10.73
C LEU A 114 -6.78 -11.40 -9.42
N GLU A 115 -5.56 -11.76 -9.00
CA GLU A 115 -5.33 -12.42 -7.72
C GLU A 115 -5.75 -11.53 -6.54
N VAL A 116 -5.39 -10.25 -6.57
CA VAL A 116 -5.79 -9.28 -5.53
C VAL A 116 -7.31 -9.10 -5.50
N LEU A 117 -7.98 -8.95 -6.65
CA LEU A 117 -9.44 -8.89 -6.74
C LEU A 117 -10.08 -10.15 -6.14
N THR A 118 -9.57 -11.34 -6.49
CA THR A 118 -10.06 -12.61 -5.95
C THR A 118 -9.96 -12.68 -4.42
N ILE A 119 -8.88 -12.12 -3.84
CA ILE A 119 -8.72 -12.06 -2.38
C ILE A 119 -9.76 -11.12 -1.75
N HIS A 120 -9.95 -9.92 -2.30
CA HIS A 120 -10.88 -8.94 -1.75
C HIS A 120 -12.35 -9.31 -1.96
N THR A 121 -12.67 -10.03 -3.03
CA THR A 121 -14.03 -10.47 -3.32
C THR A 121 -14.41 -11.80 -2.65
N LYS A 122 -13.44 -12.50 -2.04
CA LYS A 122 -13.66 -13.82 -1.40
C LYS A 122 -14.84 -13.88 -0.43
N ASN A 123 -15.05 -12.80 0.32
CA ASN A 123 -16.13 -12.70 1.32
C ASN A 123 -17.32 -11.87 0.82
N MET A 124 -17.32 -11.49 -0.44
CA MET A 124 -18.41 -10.75 -1.07
C MET A 124 -19.34 -11.73 -1.79
N LYS A 125 -20.63 -11.44 -1.75
CA LYS A 125 -21.60 -12.16 -2.56
C LYS A 125 -21.61 -11.52 -3.96
N LEU A 126 -21.00 -12.19 -4.90
CA LEU A 126 -20.97 -11.79 -6.30
C LEU A 126 -22.09 -12.50 -7.06
N ASP A 127 -22.58 -11.83 -8.09
CA ASP A 127 -23.42 -12.45 -9.10
C ASP A 127 -22.62 -13.43 -9.95
N ASP A 128 -23.27 -14.49 -10.44
CA ASP A 128 -22.60 -15.54 -11.24
C ASP A 128 -22.03 -15.02 -12.58
N GLU A 129 -22.52 -13.89 -13.06
CA GLU A 129 -22.09 -13.26 -14.31
C GLU A 129 -20.88 -12.29 -14.10
N VAL A 130 -20.38 -12.11 -12.88
CA VAL A 130 -19.26 -11.18 -12.62
C VAL A 130 -17.96 -11.71 -13.21
N ASP A 131 -17.38 -10.92 -14.11
CA ASP A 131 -16.13 -11.22 -14.80
C ASP A 131 -14.97 -10.44 -14.16
N LEU A 132 -14.30 -11.06 -13.18
CA LEU A 132 -13.13 -10.48 -12.50
C LEU A 132 -11.93 -10.32 -13.45
N GLU A 133 -11.80 -11.14 -14.50
CA GLU A 133 -10.72 -11.02 -15.48
C GLU A 133 -10.87 -9.71 -16.28
N LYS A 134 -12.10 -9.39 -16.70
CA LYS A 134 -12.40 -8.13 -17.37
C LYS A 134 -12.11 -6.95 -16.46
N ILE A 135 -12.54 -7.01 -15.19
CA ILE A 135 -12.27 -5.95 -14.21
C ILE A 135 -10.76 -5.77 -14.02
N ALA A 136 -9.98 -6.87 -13.97
CA ALA A 136 -8.53 -6.81 -13.87
C ALA A 136 -7.87 -6.13 -15.09
N LYS A 137 -8.41 -6.31 -16.29
CA LYS A 137 -7.96 -5.61 -17.51
C LYS A 137 -8.25 -4.11 -17.44
N ASP A 138 -9.45 -3.76 -17.00
CA ASP A 138 -9.93 -2.37 -16.98
C ASP A 138 -9.28 -1.54 -15.84
N THR A 139 -8.65 -2.19 -14.85
CA THR A 139 -7.99 -1.54 -13.70
C THR A 139 -6.48 -1.30 -13.90
N HIS A 140 -6.06 -0.90 -15.09
CA HIS A 140 -4.65 -0.62 -15.36
C HIS A 140 -4.10 0.46 -14.40
N GLY A 141 -2.93 0.20 -13.79
CA GLY A 141 -2.28 1.13 -12.87
C GLY A 141 -2.86 1.14 -11.44
N TYR A 142 -3.84 0.29 -11.13
CA TYR A 142 -4.36 0.15 -9.77
C TYR A 142 -3.39 -0.66 -8.91
N VAL A 143 -3.16 -0.19 -7.68
CA VAL A 143 -2.45 -0.94 -6.62
C VAL A 143 -3.45 -1.68 -5.74
N GLY A 144 -2.94 -2.53 -4.84
CA GLY A 144 -3.79 -3.34 -3.98
C GLY A 144 -4.84 -2.54 -3.19
N ALA A 145 -4.46 -1.37 -2.67
CA ALA A 145 -5.37 -0.47 -1.95
C ALA A 145 -6.50 0.08 -2.85
N ASP A 146 -6.18 0.39 -4.12
CA ASP A 146 -7.18 0.89 -5.08
C ASP A 146 -8.18 -0.22 -5.44
N LEU A 147 -7.71 -1.45 -5.61
CA LEU A 147 -8.57 -2.61 -5.88
C LEU A 147 -9.47 -2.94 -4.69
N ALA A 148 -8.95 -2.82 -3.46
CA ALA A 148 -9.75 -2.97 -2.25
C ALA A 148 -10.85 -1.88 -2.16
N ALA A 149 -10.49 -0.63 -2.45
CA ALA A 149 -11.44 0.48 -2.48
C ALA A 149 -12.50 0.29 -3.58
N LEU A 150 -12.11 -0.20 -4.76
CA LEU A 150 -13.01 -0.52 -5.86
C LEU A 150 -14.04 -1.59 -5.44
N CYS A 151 -13.59 -2.68 -4.82
CA CYS A 151 -14.49 -3.72 -4.31
C CYS A 151 -15.47 -3.18 -3.27
N THR A 152 -14.98 -2.31 -2.36
CA THR A 152 -15.81 -1.67 -1.35
C THR A 152 -16.86 -0.75 -1.98
N GLU A 153 -16.46 0.07 -2.95
CA GLU A 153 -17.41 0.98 -3.63
C GLU A 153 -18.45 0.21 -4.46
N ALA A 154 -18.05 -0.88 -5.14
CA ALA A 154 -19.00 -1.74 -5.84
C ALA A 154 -20.03 -2.37 -4.88
N ALA A 155 -19.60 -2.80 -3.70
CA ALA A 155 -20.52 -3.30 -2.66
C ALA A 155 -21.46 -2.20 -2.14
N LEU A 156 -20.93 -0.98 -1.90
CA LEU A 156 -21.76 0.16 -1.49
C LEU A 156 -22.75 0.55 -2.56
N GLN A 157 -22.38 0.48 -3.83
CA GLN A 157 -23.29 0.75 -4.94
C GLN A 157 -24.44 -0.27 -5.00
N CYS A 158 -24.15 -1.55 -4.83
CA CYS A 158 -25.16 -2.60 -4.72
C CYS A 158 -26.14 -2.32 -3.57
N ILE A 159 -25.64 -1.89 -2.41
CA ILE A 159 -26.48 -1.53 -1.26
C ILE A 159 -27.35 -0.31 -1.58
N ARG A 160 -26.79 0.76 -2.18
CA ARG A 160 -27.57 1.97 -2.56
C ARG A 160 -28.71 1.65 -3.49
N GLU A 161 -28.48 0.83 -4.51
CA GLU A 161 -29.54 0.40 -5.46
C GLU A 161 -30.65 -0.38 -4.79
N LYS A 162 -30.32 -1.17 -3.75
CA LYS A 162 -31.32 -1.96 -3.01
C LYS A 162 -32.00 -1.16 -1.91
N MET A 163 -31.38 -0.11 -1.37
CA MET A 163 -32.00 0.75 -0.36
C MET A 163 -33.25 1.47 -0.88
N ASP A 164 -33.30 1.78 -2.16
CA ASP A 164 -34.51 2.38 -2.78
C ASP A 164 -35.71 1.42 -2.81
N VAL A 165 -35.46 0.12 -2.64
CA VAL A 165 -36.46 -0.94 -2.61
C VAL A 165 -36.86 -1.36 -1.18
N ILE A 166 -36.01 -1.00 -0.20
CA ILE A 166 -36.25 -1.31 1.22
C ILE A 166 -37.14 -0.23 1.81
N ASP A 167 -38.33 -0.61 2.25
CA ASP A 167 -39.22 0.26 3.00
C ASP A 167 -38.63 0.50 4.40
N LEU A 168 -38.12 1.72 4.64
CA LEU A 168 -37.46 2.11 5.89
C LEU A 168 -38.44 2.22 7.09
N GLU A 169 -39.75 2.05 6.83
CA GLU A 169 -40.79 2.07 7.89
C GLU A 169 -40.99 0.70 8.55
N ASP A 170 -40.49 -0.38 7.95
CA ASP A 170 -40.51 -1.71 8.56
C ASP A 170 -39.19 -1.98 9.31
N ASP A 171 -39.30 -2.22 10.62
CA ASP A 171 -38.17 -2.58 11.50
C ASP A 171 -37.50 -3.94 11.16
N ASN A 172 -38.02 -4.68 10.20
CA ASN A 172 -37.49 -5.95 9.73
C ASN A 172 -37.06 -5.84 8.25
N ILE A 173 -35.76 -5.83 8.02
CA ILE A 173 -35.21 -6.05 6.68
C ILE A 173 -35.53 -7.50 6.30
N ASP A 174 -36.30 -7.70 5.23
CA ASP A 174 -36.64 -9.03 4.73
C ASP A 174 -35.38 -9.83 4.44
N ALA A 175 -35.28 -11.03 5.04
CA ALA A 175 -34.15 -11.92 4.80
C ALA A 175 -33.99 -12.28 3.31
N GLU A 176 -35.08 -12.28 2.55
CA GLU A 176 -35.07 -12.49 1.09
C GLU A 176 -34.37 -11.35 0.34
N ILE A 177 -34.49 -10.11 0.81
CA ILE A 177 -33.78 -8.95 0.21
C ILE A 177 -32.29 -9.05 0.47
N LEU A 178 -31.90 -9.38 1.71
CA LEU A 178 -30.49 -9.61 2.07
C LEU A 178 -29.89 -10.78 1.28
N ASP A 179 -30.67 -11.83 1.07
CA ASP A 179 -30.25 -12.99 0.27
C ASP A 179 -30.18 -12.68 -1.25
N SER A 180 -30.90 -11.69 -1.72
CA SER A 180 -30.84 -11.23 -3.12
C SER A 180 -29.72 -10.23 -3.41
N MET A 181 -29.04 -9.71 -2.37
CA MET A 181 -27.94 -8.78 -2.55
C MET A 181 -26.71 -9.49 -3.11
N ALA A 182 -26.46 -9.36 -4.39
CA ALA A 182 -25.23 -9.79 -5.05
C ALA A 182 -24.66 -8.61 -5.85
N VAL A 183 -23.36 -8.44 -5.80
CA VAL A 183 -22.66 -7.39 -6.55
C VAL A 183 -22.57 -7.82 -8.00
N THR A 184 -22.99 -6.94 -8.91
CA THR A 184 -23.03 -7.20 -10.35
C THR A 184 -21.90 -6.52 -11.11
N ASN A 185 -21.74 -6.85 -12.41
CA ASN A 185 -20.80 -6.13 -13.29
C ASN A 185 -21.13 -4.64 -13.41
N ASP A 186 -22.39 -4.25 -13.36
CA ASP A 186 -22.81 -2.83 -13.45
C ASP A 186 -22.36 -2.05 -12.21
N ASN A 187 -22.41 -2.66 -11.03
CA ASN A 187 -21.91 -2.05 -9.80
C ASN A 187 -20.38 -1.82 -9.89
N PHE A 188 -19.62 -2.77 -10.44
CA PHE A 188 -18.20 -2.58 -10.70
C PHE A 188 -17.92 -1.52 -11.76
N ALA A 189 -18.70 -1.47 -12.84
CA ALA A 189 -18.56 -0.46 -13.87
C ALA A 189 -18.82 0.96 -13.33
N THR A 190 -19.83 1.11 -12.49
CA THR A 190 -20.13 2.39 -11.81
C THR A 190 -19.01 2.77 -10.85
N ALA A 191 -18.51 1.83 -10.06
CA ALA A 191 -17.39 2.05 -9.15
C ALA A 191 -16.10 2.43 -9.89
N LEU A 192 -15.82 1.81 -11.04
CA LEU A 192 -14.69 2.17 -11.92
C LEU A 192 -14.81 3.60 -12.46
N GLY A 193 -16.01 4.04 -12.80
CA GLY A 193 -16.24 5.41 -13.28
C GLY A 193 -15.96 6.50 -12.22
N ILE A 194 -16.03 6.15 -10.94
CA ILE A 194 -15.80 7.05 -9.81
C ILE A 194 -14.33 6.96 -9.31
N SER A 195 -13.72 5.79 -9.41
CA SER A 195 -12.39 5.54 -8.87
C SER A 195 -11.27 5.95 -9.84
N ASN A 196 -10.22 6.55 -9.29
CA ASN A 196 -9.01 6.88 -10.04
C ASN A 196 -7.80 6.16 -9.42
N PRO A 197 -6.93 5.54 -10.24
CA PRO A 197 -5.76 4.83 -9.74
C PRO A 197 -4.79 5.78 -9.00
N SER A 198 -4.31 5.37 -7.83
CA SER A 198 -3.42 6.19 -7.01
C SER A 198 -2.04 6.34 -7.64
N ALA A 199 -1.57 5.36 -8.41
CA ALA A 199 -0.31 5.45 -9.15
C ALA A 199 -0.29 6.59 -10.19
N LEU A 200 -1.44 7.00 -10.71
CA LEU A 200 -1.56 8.13 -11.65
C LEU A 200 -1.73 9.48 -10.94
N ARG A 201 -2.07 9.49 -9.63
CA ARG A 201 -2.21 10.77 -8.88
C ARG A 201 -0.89 11.47 -8.65
N GLU A 202 0.23 10.74 -8.58
CA GLU A 202 1.57 11.31 -8.44
C GLU A 202 2.13 11.84 -9.78
N THR A 203 1.54 11.43 -10.89
CA THR A 203 1.86 11.90 -12.24
C THR A 203 0.73 12.75 -12.80
N VAL A 204 0.24 13.73 -12.07
CA VAL A 204 -0.57 14.79 -12.67
C VAL A 204 0.33 15.62 -13.57
N VAL A 205 0.55 15.11 -14.77
CA VAL A 205 1.01 15.92 -15.88
C VAL A 205 -0.19 16.82 -16.19
N GLU A 206 -0.08 18.11 -15.88
CA GLU A 206 -1.01 19.10 -16.43
C GLU A 206 -1.02 18.88 -17.93
N VAL A 207 -2.12 18.37 -18.45
CA VAL A 207 -2.31 18.27 -19.90
C VAL A 207 -2.36 19.71 -20.38
N PRO A 208 -1.33 20.20 -21.12
CA PRO A 208 -1.36 21.57 -21.60
C PRO A 208 -2.60 21.74 -22.45
N THR A 209 -3.34 22.83 -22.23
CA THR A 209 -4.53 23.21 -22.99
C THR A 209 -4.20 23.62 -24.45
N VAL A 210 -2.99 23.32 -24.91
CA VAL A 210 -2.50 23.60 -26.26
C VAL A 210 -3.08 22.57 -27.21
N THR A 211 -3.98 22.99 -28.08
CA THR A 211 -4.55 22.18 -29.17
C THR A 211 -3.63 22.21 -30.40
N TRP A 212 -3.79 21.25 -31.29
CA TRP A 212 -3.07 21.20 -32.58
C TRP A 212 -3.23 22.47 -33.41
N ASP A 213 -4.32 23.21 -33.23
CA ASP A 213 -4.59 24.47 -33.93
C ASP A 213 -3.70 25.62 -33.44
N ALA A 214 -3.22 25.54 -32.22
CA ALA A 214 -2.30 26.54 -31.64
C ALA A 214 -0.85 26.38 -32.15
N ILE A 215 -0.51 25.25 -32.77
CA ILE A 215 0.82 24.99 -33.33
C ILE A 215 0.87 25.45 -34.79
N GLY A 216 1.62 26.50 -35.08
CA GLY A 216 1.83 26.98 -36.44
C GLY A 216 2.89 26.13 -37.19
N GLY A 217 2.62 25.84 -38.50
CA GLY A 217 3.55 25.08 -39.36
C GLY A 217 3.43 23.55 -39.22
N LEU A 218 4.38 22.83 -39.83
CA LEU A 218 4.51 21.35 -39.78
C LEU A 218 3.26 20.60 -40.25
N ALA A 219 2.62 21.04 -41.33
CA ALA A 219 1.36 20.49 -41.84
C ALA A 219 1.44 18.99 -42.19
N ASP A 220 2.61 18.51 -42.63
CA ASP A 220 2.81 17.10 -42.99
C ASP A 220 2.94 16.21 -41.75
N VAL A 221 3.57 16.71 -40.67
CA VAL A 221 3.70 15.98 -39.40
C VAL A 221 2.38 15.96 -38.61
N LYS A 222 1.50 16.93 -38.83
CA LYS A 222 0.17 16.95 -38.20
C LYS A 222 -0.80 15.91 -38.78
N ARG A 223 -0.47 15.34 -39.94
CA ARG A 223 -1.32 14.34 -40.65
C ARG A 223 -0.95 12.90 -40.32
N GLU A 224 0.24 12.64 -39.76
CA GLU A 224 0.63 11.34 -39.20
C GLU A 224 0.09 11.19 -37.76
#